data_0d929e5179a864493ad305f5e80ec877
#
_entry.id   0d929e5179a864493ad305f5e80ec877
#
_cell.length_a   1.000
_cell.length_b   1.000
_cell.length_c   1.000
_cell.angle_alpha   90.00
_cell.angle_beta   90.00
_cell.angle_gamma   90.00
#
_symmetry.space_group_name_H-M   'P 1'
#
loop_
_entity.id
_entity.type
_entity.pdbx_description
1 polymer ?
#
loop_
_entity_poly.entity_id
_entity_poly.type
_entity_poly.pdbx_seq_one_letter_code
_entity_poly.pdbx_strand_id
1 'polypeptide(L)'
;QSLIITAQLDPSLKTSALKWRDFPDEPYFGPLRPQLPSGFRAFLNFQKPPVMALNPLTALSPLDGRYSRQCDPLRGIFSEYAFMNARVRVEVEWLIALSEAGFAELPHLSDHGKAFLRGLAEHFSLDDCAAVKEIEKTTNHDVKAVEYWIKGQVAHDEELKNAAEFVHFACTSEDINNTSHALMLMKGRDALVAFLEKIHDIIANYAHQWAEIPMLSRTHGQTASPTTVGKEFANVAVRLARVIEAIKSVKILAKMNGAVGNYNAHLIAYPDFDWEAFSKKVVEERLGAVFNTHTIQIEPHDYMAELFQEIERANTILIDFDRDVWGYISMHFFRQKLKEGEVGSSTMPHKVNPIDFENSEGNLGLANAVLGHLAGKLPISRWQRDLTDSTVLRNLGVAFGYSFVGYSALERGLGKLQVNETQIAADLDAAWEVLAEAVQTVMRRYGVPHPYEQLKALTRGKDGINQETIRSFIAGLDIPADAKARLMALTPATYIGK
;
A
#
# COMPACT_ATOMS: atom_id res chain seq x y z
N GLN A 1 -15.97 -30.65 -19.16
CA GLN A 1 -14.87 -30.43 -20.14
C GLN A 1 -13.54 -30.60 -19.41
N SER A 2 -12.82 -31.67 -19.84
CA SER A 2 -11.57 -32.12 -19.18
C SER A 2 -10.41 -31.24 -19.58
N LEU A 3 -9.65 -30.76 -18.58
CA LEU A 3 -8.35 -30.16 -18.79
C LEU A 3 -7.31 -31.29 -18.90
N ILE A 4 -6.68 -31.44 -20.06
CA ILE A 4 -5.53 -32.33 -20.27
C ILE A 4 -4.26 -31.50 -19.99
N ILE A 5 -3.56 -31.84 -18.92
CA ILE A 5 -2.20 -31.36 -18.66
C ILE A 5 -1.25 -32.42 -19.21
N THR A 6 -0.56 -32.12 -20.30
CA THR A 6 0.54 -32.92 -20.83
C THR A 6 1.84 -32.50 -20.15
N ALA A 7 2.30 -33.31 -19.20
CA ALA A 7 3.67 -33.26 -18.72
C ALA A 7 4.50 -34.27 -19.53
N GLN A 8 5.55 -33.81 -20.21
CA GLN A 8 6.55 -34.68 -20.82
C GLN A 8 7.42 -35.28 -19.71
N LEU A 9 7.31 -36.57 -19.50
CA LEU A 9 8.15 -37.36 -18.61
C LEU A 9 9.17 -38.16 -19.42
N ASP A 10 10.39 -38.26 -18.87
CA ASP A 10 11.56 -38.99 -19.32
C ASP A 10 11.24 -40.46 -19.67
N PRO A 11 11.63 -40.98 -20.85
CA PRO A 11 11.33 -42.35 -21.29
C PRO A 11 12.03 -43.49 -20.53
N SER A 12 12.90 -43.18 -19.58
CA SER A 12 13.68 -44.20 -18.86
C SER A 12 13.07 -44.75 -17.57
N LEU A 13 11.94 -44.19 -17.11
CA LEU A 13 11.24 -44.69 -15.92
C LEU A 13 10.13 -45.66 -16.33
N LYS A 14 10.39 -46.96 -16.20
CA LYS A 14 9.34 -47.99 -16.24
C LYS A 14 8.45 -47.85 -15.02
N THR A 15 7.39 -47.04 -15.16
CA THR A 15 6.32 -46.99 -14.17
C THR A 15 5.39 -48.19 -14.41
N SER A 16 5.34 -49.11 -13.44
CA SER A 16 4.21 -50.01 -13.31
C SER A 16 2.95 -49.13 -13.05
N ALA A 17 2.12 -49.01 -14.05
CA ALA A 17 0.85 -48.29 -13.94
C ALA A 17 -0.05 -49.03 -12.93
N LEU A 18 -0.16 -48.52 -11.73
CA LEU A 18 -1.24 -48.87 -10.80
C LEU A 18 -2.56 -48.48 -11.47
N LYS A 19 -3.30 -49.47 -11.93
CA LYS A 19 -4.67 -49.30 -12.48
C LYS A 19 -5.60 -49.03 -11.33
N TRP A 20 -6.54 -48.10 -11.51
CA TRP A 20 -7.61 -47.77 -10.57
C TRP A 20 -8.44 -48.97 -10.09
N ARG A 21 -8.25 -50.12 -10.65
CA ARG A 21 -8.92 -51.40 -10.29
C ARG A 21 -8.32 -52.09 -9.05
N ASP A 22 -7.22 -51.62 -8.54
CA ASP A 22 -6.51 -52.24 -7.38
C ASP A 22 -6.88 -51.60 -6.04
N PHE A 23 -7.83 -50.67 -6.03
CA PHE A 23 -8.42 -50.16 -4.78
C PHE A 23 -9.74 -50.88 -4.54
N PRO A 24 -9.98 -51.44 -3.36
CA PRO A 24 -11.26 -52.06 -3.04
C PRO A 24 -12.39 -51.01 -3.07
N ASP A 25 -13.56 -51.39 -3.63
CA ASP A 25 -14.76 -50.56 -3.76
C ASP A 25 -15.47 -50.25 -2.43
N GLU A 26 -14.77 -50.32 -1.32
CA GLU A 26 -15.32 -49.86 -0.06
C GLU A 26 -14.88 -48.40 0.21
N PRO A 27 -15.83 -47.51 0.53
CA PRO A 27 -15.48 -46.13 0.90
C PRO A 27 -14.61 -46.16 2.15
N TYR A 28 -13.39 -45.64 2.03
CA TYR A 28 -12.42 -45.52 3.11
C TYR A 28 -12.93 -44.66 4.30
N PHE A 29 -14.13 -44.20 4.25
CA PHE A 29 -14.90 -43.56 5.30
C PHE A 29 -16.16 -44.39 5.60
N GLY A 30 -15.99 -45.58 6.12
CA GLY A 30 -17.03 -46.18 6.91
C GLY A 30 -17.41 -45.24 8.07
N PRO A 31 -18.64 -45.27 8.62
CA PRO A 31 -19.01 -44.41 9.72
C PRO A 31 -18.16 -44.81 10.95
N LEU A 32 -16.96 -44.24 11.09
CA LEU A 32 -16.27 -44.16 12.36
C LEU A 32 -17.16 -43.31 13.28
N ARG A 33 -18.16 -43.96 13.88
CA ARG A 33 -18.65 -43.52 15.16
C ARG A 33 -17.60 -44.01 16.18
N PRO A 34 -16.66 -43.15 16.62
CA PRO A 34 -15.89 -43.51 17.79
C PRO A 34 -16.92 -43.66 18.92
N GLN A 35 -16.99 -44.82 19.54
CA GLN A 35 -17.56 -44.94 20.84
C GLN A 35 -16.64 -44.14 21.77
N LEU A 36 -16.94 -42.84 21.91
CA LEU A 36 -16.29 -41.97 22.88
C LEU A 36 -16.53 -42.56 24.26
N PRO A 37 -15.47 -42.78 25.07
CA PRO A 37 -15.61 -43.18 26.43
C PRO A 37 -16.62 -42.28 27.14
N SER A 38 -17.45 -42.84 28.02
CA SER A 38 -18.56 -42.15 28.74
C SER A 38 -18.11 -40.88 29.49
N GLY A 39 -16.81 -40.68 29.71
CA GLY A 39 -16.26 -39.43 30.26
C GLY A 39 -16.08 -38.28 29.29
N PHE A 40 -16.14 -38.51 27.96
CA PHE A 40 -15.92 -37.44 26.97
C PHE A 40 -17.17 -36.59 26.62
N ARG A 41 -18.36 -37.05 27.10
CA ARG A 41 -19.60 -36.26 26.93
C ARG A 41 -19.67 -34.99 27.77
N ALA A 42 -18.81 -34.87 28.78
CA ALA A 42 -18.79 -33.67 29.64
C ALA A 42 -18.11 -32.44 29.02
N PHE A 43 -17.35 -32.61 27.90
CA PHE A 43 -16.66 -31.50 27.26
C PHE A 43 -17.40 -30.86 26.07
N LEU A 44 -18.59 -31.32 25.72
CA LEU A 44 -19.41 -30.78 24.63
C LEU A 44 -20.57 -29.89 25.10
N ASN A 45 -20.55 -29.41 26.32
CA ASN A 45 -21.34 -28.24 26.66
C ASN A 45 -20.67 -27.01 26.03
N PHE A 46 -20.97 -26.75 24.76
CA PHE A 46 -20.78 -25.43 24.15
C PHE A 46 -21.72 -24.46 24.89
N GLN A 47 -21.30 -24.02 26.07
CA GLN A 47 -21.81 -22.74 26.56
C GLN A 47 -21.51 -21.72 25.46
N LYS A 48 -22.54 -20.98 25.03
CA LYS A 48 -22.28 -19.84 24.13
C LYS A 48 -21.14 -19.05 24.74
N PRO A 49 -20.04 -18.83 23.98
CA PRO A 49 -18.94 -18.07 24.54
C PRO A 49 -19.48 -16.73 25.04
N PRO A 50 -18.99 -16.24 26.18
CA PRO A 50 -19.46 -14.97 26.73
C PRO A 50 -19.31 -13.91 25.65
N VAL A 51 -20.33 -13.05 25.44
CA VAL A 51 -20.26 -11.92 24.54
C VAL A 51 -19.20 -10.99 25.12
N MET A 52 -18.03 -10.98 24.46
CA MET A 52 -16.91 -10.12 24.86
C MET A 52 -17.13 -8.72 24.33
N ALA A 53 -16.97 -7.71 25.20
CA ALA A 53 -16.96 -6.31 24.76
C ALA A 53 -15.80 -6.06 23.79
N LEU A 54 -16.04 -5.27 22.77
CA LEU A 54 -15.01 -4.88 21.79
C LEU A 54 -13.94 -4.00 22.46
N ASN A 55 -12.70 -4.48 22.42
CA ASN A 55 -11.51 -3.73 22.83
C ASN A 55 -10.30 -4.28 22.05
N PRO A 56 -9.09 -3.69 22.15
CA PRO A 56 -7.93 -4.17 21.40
C PRO A 56 -7.56 -5.64 21.59
N LEU A 57 -7.88 -6.24 22.73
CA LEU A 57 -7.59 -7.66 23.01
C LEU A 57 -8.64 -8.61 22.42
N THR A 58 -9.85 -8.11 22.15
CA THR A 58 -11.00 -8.89 21.63
C THR A 58 -11.31 -8.55 20.17
N ALA A 59 -10.59 -7.59 19.58
CA ALA A 59 -10.76 -7.19 18.19
C ALA A 59 -10.37 -8.33 17.23
N LEU A 60 -11.22 -8.60 16.24
CA LEU A 60 -10.94 -9.59 15.18
C LEU A 60 -9.90 -9.07 14.18
N SER A 61 -9.95 -7.78 13.87
CA SER A 61 -8.94 -7.16 13.01
C SER A 61 -7.68 -6.81 13.81
N PRO A 62 -6.48 -7.22 13.36
CA PRO A 62 -5.25 -6.80 14.00
C PRO A 62 -5.02 -5.28 13.93
N LEU A 63 -5.65 -4.57 12.98
CA LEU A 63 -5.58 -3.10 12.85
C LEU A 63 -6.24 -2.39 14.04
N ASP A 64 -7.30 -2.98 14.61
CA ASP A 64 -7.99 -2.46 15.80
C ASP A 64 -7.53 -3.14 17.09
N GLY A 65 -6.72 -4.20 16.97
CA GLY A 65 -6.12 -4.94 18.07
C GLY A 65 -4.63 -4.63 18.23
N ARG A 66 -3.79 -5.60 17.83
CA ARG A 66 -2.33 -5.58 17.98
C ARG A 66 -1.66 -4.32 17.41
N TYR A 67 -2.18 -3.81 16.29
CA TYR A 67 -1.60 -2.68 15.56
C TYR A 67 -2.41 -1.39 15.69
N SER A 68 -3.35 -1.33 16.65
CA SER A 68 -4.26 -0.19 16.82
C SER A 68 -3.52 1.15 16.89
N ARG A 69 -2.38 1.19 17.61
CA ARG A 69 -1.58 2.39 17.77
C ARG A 69 -0.99 2.92 16.46
N GLN A 70 -0.58 2.04 15.54
CA GLN A 70 -0.05 2.44 14.23
C GLN A 70 -1.17 2.98 13.33
N CYS A 71 -2.42 2.55 13.57
CA CYS A 71 -3.60 2.96 12.82
C CYS A 71 -4.30 4.20 13.40
N ASP A 72 -3.92 4.68 14.58
CA ASP A 72 -4.57 5.84 15.23
C ASP A 72 -4.66 7.08 14.32
N PRO A 73 -3.64 7.45 13.52
CA PRO A 73 -3.74 8.59 12.60
C PRO A 73 -4.85 8.46 11.54
N LEU A 74 -5.27 7.24 11.24
CA LEU A 74 -6.27 6.96 10.21
C LEU A 74 -7.71 6.93 10.76
N ARG A 75 -7.91 6.86 12.07
CA ARG A 75 -9.25 6.77 12.67
C ARG A 75 -10.11 8.00 12.39
N GLY A 76 -9.52 9.20 12.45
CA GLY A 76 -10.20 10.44 12.08
C GLY A 76 -10.41 10.64 10.57
N ILE A 77 -9.97 9.68 9.74
CA ILE A 77 -10.06 9.75 8.28
C ILE A 77 -11.01 8.67 7.72
N PHE A 78 -10.90 7.42 8.19
CA PHE A 78 -11.56 6.26 7.57
C PHE A 78 -12.54 5.51 8.48
N SER A 79 -12.72 5.93 9.74
CA SER A 79 -13.73 5.31 10.61
C SER A 79 -15.15 5.67 10.18
N GLU A 80 -16.13 4.95 10.70
CA GLU A 80 -17.57 5.27 10.52
C GLU A 80 -17.90 6.68 11.02
N TYR A 81 -17.29 7.09 12.15
CA TYR A 81 -17.36 8.45 12.65
C TYR A 81 -16.85 9.48 11.63
N ALA A 82 -15.67 9.23 11.04
CA ALA A 82 -15.10 10.14 10.06
C ALA A 82 -15.93 10.21 8.78
N PHE A 83 -16.53 9.10 8.35
CA PHE A 83 -17.43 9.08 7.20
C PHE A 83 -18.72 9.84 7.46
N MET A 84 -19.32 9.70 8.64
CA MET A 84 -20.49 10.51 9.02
C MET A 84 -20.16 12.01 9.07
N ASN A 85 -19.04 12.38 9.66
CA ASN A 85 -18.58 13.77 9.69
C ASN A 85 -18.39 14.33 8.28
N ALA A 86 -17.80 13.56 7.36
CA ALA A 86 -17.64 13.96 5.96
C ALA A 86 -18.99 14.20 5.28
N ARG A 87 -19.99 13.34 5.54
CA ARG A 87 -21.36 13.52 5.04
C ARG A 87 -22.00 14.82 5.55
N VAL A 88 -21.88 15.08 6.86
CA VAL A 88 -22.36 16.33 7.46
C VAL A 88 -21.72 17.54 6.77
N ARG A 89 -20.39 17.49 6.53
CA ARG A 89 -19.68 18.56 5.84
C ARG A 89 -20.20 18.78 4.42
N VAL A 90 -20.44 17.72 3.65
CA VAL A 90 -20.97 17.84 2.27
C VAL A 90 -22.36 18.46 2.27
N GLU A 91 -23.28 17.97 3.12
CA GLU A 91 -24.64 18.48 3.26
C GLU A 91 -24.65 19.96 3.65
N VAL A 92 -23.82 20.33 4.62
CA VAL A 92 -23.72 21.72 5.12
C VAL A 92 -23.21 22.68 4.05
N GLU A 93 -22.11 22.31 3.35
CA GLU A 93 -21.58 23.18 2.29
C GLU A 93 -22.52 23.27 1.08
N TRP A 94 -23.29 22.21 0.79
CA TRP A 94 -24.34 22.23 -0.21
C TRP A 94 -25.46 23.20 0.18
N LEU A 95 -25.99 23.13 1.41
CA LEU A 95 -27.01 24.01 1.93
C LEU A 95 -26.56 25.47 1.94
N ILE A 96 -25.35 25.76 2.41
CA ILE A 96 -24.78 27.12 2.38
C ILE A 96 -24.68 27.64 0.95
N ALA A 97 -24.21 26.82 0.02
CA ALA A 97 -24.11 27.20 -1.38
C ALA A 97 -25.51 27.52 -1.99
N LEU A 98 -26.51 26.67 -1.72
CA LEU A 98 -27.88 26.92 -2.16
C LEU A 98 -28.43 28.24 -1.63
N SER A 99 -28.18 28.60 -0.37
CA SER A 99 -28.58 29.87 0.21
C SER A 99 -27.93 31.08 -0.49
N GLU A 100 -26.78 30.89 -1.10
CA GLU A 100 -26.07 31.94 -1.85
C GLU A 100 -26.42 31.97 -3.33
N ALA A 101 -27.24 31.01 -3.82
CA ALA A 101 -27.65 30.94 -5.21
C ALA A 101 -28.70 31.96 -5.60
N GLY A 102 -29.34 32.62 -4.64
CA GLY A 102 -30.34 33.69 -4.87
C GLY A 102 -31.75 33.16 -5.12
N PHE A 103 -32.07 31.96 -4.67
CA PHE A 103 -33.43 31.42 -4.73
C PHE A 103 -34.37 32.18 -3.79
N ALA A 104 -35.54 32.55 -4.27
CA ALA A 104 -36.50 33.32 -3.49
C ALA A 104 -37.03 32.55 -2.27
N GLU A 105 -37.10 31.23 -2.38
CA GLU A 105 -37.60 30.32 -1.36
C GLU A 105 -36.55 30.00 -0.28
N LEU A 106 -35.25 30.23 -0.55
CA LEU A 106 -34.17 30.06 0.40
C LEU A 106 -33.39 31.36 0.60
N PRO A 107 -33.72 32.14 1.64
CA PRO A 107 -33.02 33.38 1.94
C PRO A 107 -31.51 33.16 2.14
N HIS A 108 -30.74 34.19 1.79
CA HIS A 108 -29.31 34.21 2.03
C HIS A 108 -29.03 34.11 3.54
N LEU A 109 -28.26 33.07 3.93
CA LEU A 109 -27.90 32.87 5.34
C LEU A 109 -26.90 33.92 5.80
N SER A 110 -27.08 34.42 7.02
CA SER A 110 -26.12 35.30 7.68
C SER A 110 -24.79 34.60 7.95
N ASP A 111 -23.76 35.36 8.27
CA ASP A 111 -22.47 34.80 8.67
C ASP A 111 -22.61 33.93 9.94
N HIS A 112 -23.55 34.28 10.83
CA HIS A 112 -23.86 33.46 12.01
C HIS A 112 -24.50 32.12 11.61
N GLY A 113 -25.48 32.10 10.74
CA GLY A 113 -26.10 30.86 10.24
C GLY A 113 -25.10 29.94 9.52
N LYS A 114 -24.25 30.52 8.68
CA LYS A 114 -23.18 29.77 8.01
C LYS A 114 -22.16 29.21 9.01
N ALA A 115 -21.74 29.99 10.01
CA ALA A 115 -20.83 29.54 11.06
C ALA A 115 -21.45 28.42 11.91
N PHE A 116 -22.75 28.54 12.26
CA PHE A 116 -23.47 27.48 12.96
C PHE A 116 -23.45 26.16 12.15
N LEU A 117 -23.82 26.21 10.87
CA LEU A 117 -23.84 25.04 10.01
C LEU A 117 -22.45 24.39 9.89
N ARG A 118 -21.40 25.17 9.65
CA ARG A 118 -20.01 24.64 9.61
C ARG A 118 -19.58 24.04 10.94
N GLY A 119 -20.02 24.67 12.05
CA GLY A 119 -19.79 24.15 13.40
C GLY A 119 -20.34 22.74 13.61
N LEU A 120 -21.42 22.35 12.93
CA LEU A 120 -21.94 20.98 12.99
C LEU A 120 -20.93 19.95 12.48
N ALA A 121 -20.14 20.27 11.46
CA ALA A 121 -19.10 19.39 10.94
C ALA A 121 -17.78 19.54 11.71
N GLU A 122 -17.40 20.77 12.09
CA GLU A 122 -16.12 21.05 12.76
C GLU A 122 -16.09 20.51 14.19
N HIS A 123 -17.22 20.50 14.88
CA HIS A 123 -17.36 20.03 16.26
C HIS A 123 -18.13 18.71 16.37
N PHE A 124 -18.33 17.99 15.25
CA PHE A 124 -19.01 16.71 15.24
C PHE A 124 -18.35 15.74 16.22
N SER A 125 -19.13 15.25 17.18
CA SER A 125 -18.65 14.42 18.28
C SER A 125 -19.03 12.94 18.11
N LEU A 126 -18.52 12.06 18.99
CA LEU A 126 -18.96 10.68 19.05
C LEU A 126 -20.42 10.56 19.53
N ASP A 127 -20.89 11.49 20.33
CA ASP A 127 -22.29 11.54 20.78
C ASP A 127 -23.21 11.91 19.62
N ASP A 128 -22.80 12.84 18.75
CA ASP A 128 -23.52 13.17 17.51
C ASP A 128 -23.59 11.95 16.58
N CYS A 129 -22.44 11.25 16.44
CA CYS A 129 -22.39 10.03 15.66
C CYS A 129 -23.36 8.96 16.23
N ALA A 130 -23.42 8.80 17.53
CA ALA A 130 -24.35 7.89 18.20
C ALA A 130 -25.82 8.32 17.98
N ALA A 131 -26.11 9.62 17.99
CA ALA A 131 -27.45 10.16 17.70
C ALA A 131 -27.86 9.86 16.25
N VAL A 132 -26.97 10.05 15.27
CA VAL A 132 -27.21 9.65 13.87
C VAL A 132 -27.49 8.15 13.77
N LYS A 133 -26.71 7.32 14.45
CA LYS A 133 -26.92 5.85 14.47
C LYS A 133 -28.26 5.44 15.12
N GLU A 134 -28.74 6.21 16.10
CA GLU A 134 -30.06 5.95 16.68
C GLU A 134 -31.19 6.23 15.68
N ILE A 135 -31.09 7.34 14.92
CA ILE A 135 -32.01 7.65 13.83
C ILE A 135 -31.97 6.55 12.75
N GLU A 136 -30.77 6.09 12.39
CA GLU A 136 -30.57 5.05 11.37
C GLU A 136 -31.27 3.73 11.72
N LYS A 137 -31.38 3.36 13.00
CA LYS A 137 -32.13 2.16 13.42
C LYS A 137 -33.59 2.18 12.98
N THR A 138 -34.19 3.36 12.89
CA THR A 138 -35.60 3.52 12.47
C THR A 138 -35.69 3.68 10.95
N THR A 139 -34.80 4.51 10.35
CA THR A 139 -34.85 4.81 8.92
C THR A 139 -34.31 3.67 8.05
N ASN A 140 -33.46 2.81 8.61
CA ASN A 140 -32.68 1.80 7.92
C ASN A 140 -31.93 2.37 6.68
N HIS A 141 -31.50 3.63 6.79
CA HIS A 141 -30.83 4.35 5.73
C HIS A 141 -29.88 5.39 6.32
N ASP A 142 -28.59 5.22 6.09
CA ASP A 142 -27.50 5.96 6.72
C ASP A 142 -27.47 7.46 6.32
N VAL A 143 -27.55 7.77 5.02
CA VAL A 143 -27.55 9.17 4.54
C VAL A 143 -28.82 9.90 5.00
N LYS A 144 -29.98 9.22 4.97
CA LYS A 144 -31.23 9.80 5.48
C LYS A 144 -31.18 10.10 6.97
N ALA A 145 -30.47 9.28 7.73
CA ALA A 145 -30.24 9.53 9.16
C ALA A 145 -29.41 10.80 9.39
N VAL A 146 -28.38 11.03 8.59
CA VAL A 146 -27.59 12.29 8.62
C VAL A 146 -28.46 13.49 8.29
N GLU A 147 -29.25 13.44 7.21
CA GLU A 147 -30.19 14.49 6.84
C GLU A 147 -31.14 14.85 8.01
N TYR A 148 -31.75 13.83 8.62
CA TYR A 148 -32.67 14.06 9.74
C TYR A 148 -31.95 14.61 10.98
N TRP A 149 -30.73 14.18 11.24
CA TRP A 149 -29.94 14.74 12.32
C TRP A 149 -29.67 16.23 12.09
N ILE A 150 -29.22 16.62 10.88
CA ILE A 150 -29.00 18.03 10.53
C ILE A 150 -30.31 18.84 10.65
N LYS A 151 -31.42 18.34 10.11
CA LYS A 151 -32.74 18.98 10.24
C LYS A 151 -33.11 19.19 11.70
N GLY A 152 -32.81 18.23 12.58
CA GLY A 152 -33.01 18.37 14.02
C GLY A 152 -32.17 19.47 14.66
N GLN A 153 -30.90 19.62 14.22
CA GLN A 153 -30.02 20.69 14.73
C GLN A 153 -30.48 22.07 14.32
N VAL A 154 -30.95 22.25 13.07
CA VAL A 154 -31.37 23.54 12.55
C VAL A 154 -32.80 23.94 12.98
N ALA A 155 -33.62 23.00 13.44
CA ALA A 155 -35.03 23.23 13.81
C ALA A 155 -35.21 24.26 14.95
N HIS A 156 -34.19 24.40 15.79
CA HIS A 156 -34.22 25.28 16.97
C HIS A 156 -33.65 26.67 16.72
N ASP A 157 -33.07 26.92 15.55
CA ASP A 157 -32.53 28.20 15.14
C ASP A 157 -33.56 28.96 14.30
N GLU A 158 -33.86 30.22 14.67
CA GLU A 158 -34.90 31.02 14.04
C GLU A 158 -34.64 31.35 12.55
N GLU A 159 -33.37 31.47 12.17
CA GLU A 159 -32.92 31.67 10.79
C GLU A 159 -32.98 30.37 9.99
N LEU A 160 -32.37 29.30 10.56
CA LEU A 160 -32.10 28.06 9.85
C LEU A 160 -33.31 27.13 9.74
N LYS A 161 -34.29 27.23 10.65
CA LYS A 161 -35.50 26.38 10.61
C LYS A 161 -36.24 26.45 9.27
N ASN A 162 -36.22 27.61 8.61
CA ASN A 162 -36.87 27.83 7.32
C ASN A 162 -36.04 27.22 6.16
N ALA A 163 -34.74 26.97 6.37
CA ALA A 163 -33.87 26.32 5.41
C ALA A 163 -33.85 24.77 5.54
N ALA A 164 -34.52 24.20 6.55
CA ALA A 164 -34.48 22.80 6.86
C ALA A 164 -34.87 21.89 5.68
N GLU A 165 -35.85 22.28 4.86
CA GLU A 165 -36.29 21.51 3.69
C GLU A 165 -35.30 21.57 2.52
N PHE A 166 -34.31 22.47 2.56
CA PHE A 166 -33.21 22.52 1.59
C PHE A 166 -32.01 21.65 1.98
N VAL A 167 -32.01 21.05 3.18
CA VAL A 167 -31.03 19.96 3.50
C VAL A 167 -31.28 18.82 2.55
N HIS A 168 -30.21 18.32 1.89
CA HIS A 168 -30.29 17.27 0.87
C HIS A 168 -31.08 17.64 -0.40
N PHE A 169 -31.29 18.92 -0.66
CA PHE A 169 -32.14 19.39 -1.77
C PHE A 169 -31.59 18.91 -3.12
N ALA A 170 -32.41 18.20 -3.87
CA ALA A 170 -32.16 17.61 -5.18
C ALA A 170 -31.01 16.59 -5.23
N CYS A 171 -30.37 16.27 -4.10
CA CYS A 171 -29.31 15.29 -3.99
C CYS A 171 -29.84 13.85 -4.05
N THR A 172 -28.97 12.94 -4.44
CA THR A 172 -29.05 11.51 -4.15
C THR A 172 -28.04 11.15 -3.08
N SER A 173 -28.23 10.01 -2.41
CA SER A 173 -27.29 9.54 -1.38
C SER A 173 -25.85 9.50 -1.88
N GLU A 174 -25.63 9.23 -3.16
CA GLU A 174 -24.29 9.12 -3.73
C GLU A 174 -23.65 10.48 -4.07
N ASP A 175 -24.43 11.55 -4.22
CA ASP A 175 -23.85 12.90 -4.22
C ASP A 175 -23.11 13.16 -2.90
N ILE A 176 -23.70 12.70 -1.79
CA ILE A 176 -23.12 12.84 -0.46
C ILE A 176 -22.02 11.80 -0.21
N ASN A 177 -22.27 10.51 -0.49
CA ASN A 177 -21.33 9.43 -0.21
C ASN A 177 -20.04 9.55 -1.05
N ASN A 178 -20.17 9.69 -2.37
CA ASN A 178 -18.98 9.75 -3.26
C ASN A 178 -18.14 10.99 -2.94
N THR A 179 -18.78 12.13 -2.69
CA THR A 179 -18.07 13.35 -2.29
C THR A 179 -17.42 13.19 -0.91
N SER A 180 -18.08 12.52 0.04
CA SER A 180 -17.49 12.19 1.34
C SER A 180 -16.27 11.28 1.21
N HIS A 181 -16.34 10.23 0.37
CA HIS A 181 -15.19 9.37 0.10
C HIS A 181 -14.04 10.15 -0.55
N ALA A 182 -14.33 11.10 -1.45
CA ALA A 182 -13.31 11.99 -2.01
C ALA A 182 -12.61 12.80 -0.91
N LEU A 183 -13.35 13.40 0.03
CA LEU A 183 -12.78 14.12 1.17
C LEU A 183 -11.90 13.21 2.07
N MET A 184 -12.35 11.99 2.32
CA MET A 184 -11.60 11.00 3.10
C MET A 184 -10.33 10.58 2.37
N LEU A 185 -10.40 10.32 1.06
CA LEU A 185 -9.25 9.91 0.26
C LEU A 185 -8.23 11.03 0.07
N MET A 186 -8.63 12.29 -0.04
CA MET A 186 -7.68 13.40 -0.03
C MET A 186 -6.84 13.41 1.25
N LYS A 187 -7.50 13.35 2.42
CA LYS A 187 -6.80 13.30 3.72
C LYS A 187 -5.95 12.03 3.87
N GLY A 188 -6.48 10.88 3.44
CA GLY A 188 -5.77 9.60 3.50
C GLY A 188 -4.54 9.57 2.61
N ARG A 189 -4.65 10.07 1.38
CA ARG A 189 -3.53 10.24 0.46
C ARG A 189 -2.45 11.13 1.06
N ASP A 190 -2.83 12.28 1.58
CA ASP A 190 -1.87 13.23 2.15
C ASP A 190 -1.13 12.65 3.38
N ALA A 191 -1.85 11.93 4.25
CA ALA A 191 -1.23 11.23 5.38
C ALA A 191 -0.29 10.10 4.94
N LEU A 192 -0.66 9.34 3.90
CA LEU A 192 0.15 8.26 3.35
C LEU A 192 1.40 8.83 2.65
N VAL A 193 1.25 9.88 1.85
CA VAL A 193 2.36 10.56 1.18
C VAL A 193 3.36 11.08 2.19
N ALA A 194 2.91 11.75 3.25
CA ALA A 194 3.80 12.25 4.31
C ALA A 194 4.62 11.12 4.96
N PHE A 195 4.03 9.93 5.11
CA PHE A 195 4.77 8.78 5.63
C PHE A 195 5.78 8.22 4.62
N LEU A 196 5.38 8.10 3.35
CA LEU A 196 6.28 7.66 2.27
C LEU A 196 7.46 8.63 2.08
N GLU A 197 7.24 9.94 2.15
CA GLU A 197 8.29 10.96 2.10
C GLU A 197 9.29 10.78 3.26
N LYS A 198 8.80 10.53 4.45
CA LYS A 198 9.66 10.23 5.60
C LYS A 198 10.55 9.00 5.38
N ILE A 199 9.98 7.92 4.83
CA ILE A 199 10.74 6.70 4.48
C ILE A 199 11.75 7.00 3.37
N HIS A 200 11.31 7.71 2.34
CA HIS A 200 12.17 8.15 1.23
C HIS A 200 13.40 8.90 1.75
N ASP A 201 13.20 9.87 2.63
CA ASP A 201 14.27 10.70 3.17
C ASP A 201 15.28 9.88 3.99
N ILE A 202 14.81 8.89 4.76
CA ILE A 202 15.71 7.98 5.49
C ILE A 202 16.55 7.17 4.50
N ILE A 203 15.95 6.60 3.45
CA ILE A 203 16.64 5.79 2.45
C ILE A 203 17.62 6.66 1.64
N ALA A 204 17.20 7.86 1.23
CA ALA A 204 18.05 8.82 0.51
C ALA A 204 19.25 9.27 1.37
N ASN A 205 19.05 9.51 2.65
CA ASN A 205 20.14 9.83 3.58
C ASN A 205 21.14 8.68 3.68
N TYR A 206 20.69 7.45 3.77
CA TYR A 206 21.58 6.27 3.74
C TYR A 206 22.29 6.11 2.40
N ALA A 207 21.62 6.41 1.27
CA ALA A 207 22.27 6.42 -0.03
C ALA A 207 23.47 7.37 -0.08
N HIS A 208 23.33 8.57 0.48
CA HIS A 208 24.42 9.53 0.59
C HIS A 208 25.50 9.09 1.58
N GLN A 209 25.08 8.63 2.76
CA GLN A 209 26.02 8.22 3.81
C GLN A 209 26.94 7.07 3.40
N TRP A 210 26.42 6.14 2.57
CA TRP A 210 27.12 4.93 2.17
C TRP A 210 27.54 4.92 0.70
N ALA A 211 27.59 6.10 0.07
CA ALA A 211 27.91 6.27 -1.36
C ALA A 211 29.27 5.67 -1.74
N GLU A 212 30.26 5.81 -0.86
CA GLU A 212 31.65 5.38 -1.09
C GLU A 212 31.96 3.96 -0.59
N ILE A 213 30.96 3.22 -0.04
CA ILE A 213 31.19 1.86 0.47
C ILE A 213 31.01 0.86 -0.67
N PRO A 214 32.10 0.26 -1.21
CA PRO A 214 32.03 -0.69 -2.29
C PRO A 214 31.43 -2.02 -1.78
N MET A 215 30.65 -2.68 -2.64
CA MET A 215 29.95 -3.94 -2.32
C MET A 215 29.85 -4.80 -3.57
N LEU A 216 29.95 -6.14 -3.47
CA LEU A 216 29.65 -7.03 -4.57
C LEU A 216 28.14 -7.03 -4.88
N SER A 217 27.80 -6.92 -6.17
CA SER A 217 26.44 -7.24 -6.61
C SER A 217 26.21 -8.74 -6.63
N ARG A 218 24.95 -9.13 -6.51
CA ARG A 218 24.49 -10.52 -6.60
C ARG A 218 23.43 -10.64 -7.70
N THR A 219 23.87 -10.95 -8.94
CA THR A 219 22.93 -11.26 -10.03
C THR A 219 22.65 -12.75 -10.06
N HIS A 220 21.38 -13.15 -10.11
CA HIS A 220 20.99 -14.56 -9.97
C HIS A 220 21.52 -15.23 -8.69
N GLY A 221 21.75 -14.44 -7.63
CA GLY A 221 22.37 -14.91 -6.39
C GLY A 221 23.87 -15.18 -6.48
N GLN A 222 24.50 -14.98 -7.66
CA GLN A 222 25.93 -15.21 -7.89
C GLN A 222 26.70 -13.89 -7.82
N THR A 223 27.98 -14.00 -7.41
CA THR A 223 28.93 -12.88 -7.39
C THR A 223 29.02 -12.24 -8.76
N ALA A 224 28.85 -10.92 -8.83
CA ALA A 224 28.86 -10.12 -10.05
C ALA A 224 29.66 -8.84 -9.85
N SER A 225 29.66 -7.95 -10.88
CA SER A 225 30.40 -6.69 -10.85
C SER A 225 30.10 -5.89 -9.57
N PRO A 226 31.11 -5.29 -8.96
CA PRO A 226 30.92 -4.47 -7.76
C PRO A 226 30.03 -3.25 -7.99
N THR A 227 29.36 -2.84 -6.95
CA THR A 227 28.54 -1.63 -6.81
C THR A 227 28.92 -0.89 -5.54
N THR A 228 28.13 0.09 -5.11
CA THR A 228 28.23 0.63 -3.74
C THR A 228 26.94 0.44 -2.97
N VAL A 229 27.05 0.33 -1.65
CA VAL A 229 25.88 0.24 -0.75
C VAL A 229 24.95 1.43 -1.00
N GLY A 230 25.52 2.65 -1.09
CA GLY A 230 24.72 3.85 -1.31
C GLY A 230 23.99 3.85 -2.64
N LYS A 231 24.58 3.33 -3.72
CA LYS A 231 23.94 3.26 -5.06
C LYS A 231 22.73 2.32 -5.02
N GLU A 232 22.80 1.20 -4.29
CA GLU A 232 21.64 0.31 -4.14
C GLU A 232 20.48 1.00 -3.41
N PHE A 233 20.76 1.74 -2.35
CA PHE A 233 19.76 2.58 -1.65
C PHE A 233 19.25 3.72 -2.54
N ALA A 234 20.10 4.37 -3.31
CA ALA A 234 19.71 5.44 -4.24
C ALA A 234 18.72 4.93 -5.32
N ASN A 235 18.88 3.70 -5.80
CA ASN A 235 17.93 3.08 -6.71
C ASN A 235 16.50 3.07 -6.12
N VAL A 236 16.37 2.63 -4.87
CA VAL A 236 15.08 2.57 -4.18
C VAL A 236 14.53 3.97 -3.93
N ALA A 237 15.35 4.91 -3.44
CA ALA A 237 14.93 6.29 -3.22
C ALA A 237 14.37 6.94 -4.49
N VAL A 238 15.05 6.81 -5.62
CA VAL A 238 14.59 7.36 -6.91
C VAL A 238 13.29 6.72 -7.40
N ARG A 239 13.14 5.39 -7.23
CA ARG A 239 11.89 4.68 -7.55
C ARG A 239 10.74 5.18 -6.69
N LEU A 240 10.99 5.34 -5.38
CA LEU A 240 9.99 5.80 -4.41
C LEU A 240 9.58 7.25 -4.66
N ALA A 241 10.53 8.17 -4.94
CA ALA A 241 10.23 9.55 -5.28
C ALA A 241 9.27 9.65 -6.49
N ARG A 242 9.51 8.85 -7.53
CA ARG A 242 8.65 8.86 -8.74
C ARG A 242 7.22 8.40 -8.43
N VAL A 243 7.04 7.37 -7.59
CA VAL A 243 5.70 6.88 -7.28
C VAL A 243 4.99 7.80 -6.28
N ILE A 244 5.70 8.48 -5.37
CA ILE A 244 5.13 9.52 -4.51
C ILE A 244 4.54 10.64 -5.35
N GLU A 245 5.26 11.13 -6.36
CA GLU A 245 4.72 12.15 -7.27
C GLU A 245 3.52 11.64 -8.10
N ALA A 246 3.52 10.38 -8.51
CA ALA A 246 2.37 9.78 -9.17
C ALA A 246 1.14 9.75 -8.25
N ILE A 247 1.28 9.33 -6.99
CA ILE A 247 0.21 9.34 -5.98
C ILE A 247 -0.35 10.75 -5.77
N LYS A 248 0.53 11.76 -5.65
CA LYS A 248 0.13 13.17 -5.51
C LYS A 248 -0.63 13.70 -6.72
N SER A 249 -0.29 13.24 -7.92
CA SER A 249 -0.87 13.72 -9.18
C SER A 249 -2.27 13.18 -9.45
N VAL A 250 -2.70 12.11 -8.79
CA VAL A 250 -4.05 11.55 -8.96
C VAL A 250 -5.11 12.57 -8.57
N LYS A 251 -5.99 12.88 -9.50
CA LYS A 251 -7.12 13.78 -9.27
C LYS A 251 -8.22 13.05 -8.51
N ILE A 252 -8.55 13.52 -7.34
CA ILE A 252 -9.65 12.98 -6.54
C ILE A 252 -10.96 13.59 -7.03
N LEU A 253 -11.80 12.74 -7.65
CA LEU A 253 -13.05 13.20 -8.28
C LEU A 253 -14.23 13.14 -7.32
N ALA A 254 -15.22 14.03 -7.54
CA ALA A 254 -16.50 14.02 -6.83
C ALA A 254 -17.63 14.45 -7.75
N LYS A 255 -18.87 14.18 -7.32
CA LYS A 255 -20.08 14.52 -8.08
C LYS A 255 -21.14 15.18 -7.19
N MET A 256 -21.91 16.09 -7.76
CA MET A 256 -23.11 16.70 -7.15
C MET A 256 -24.11 16.99 -8.27
N ASN A 257 -24.64 15.94 -8.94
CA ASN A 257 -25.45 16.06 -10.16
C ASN A 257 -26.71 15.16 -10.16
N GLY A 258 -27.09 14.68 -8.97
CA GLY A 258 -28.36 13.99 -8.76
C GLY A 258 -28.36 12.50 -9.06
N ALA A 259 -29.55 11.92 -9.05
CA ALA A 259 -29.81 10.49 -8.98
C ALA A 259 -29.18 9.65 -10.11
N VAL A 260 -28.95 10.21 -11.28
CA VAL A 260 -28.35 9.54 -12.43
C VAL A 260 -27.35 10.43 -13.18
N GLY A 261 -26.88 11.51 -12.55
CA GLY A 261 -25.88 12.40 -13.13
C GLY A 261 -26.42 13.43 -14.13
N ASN A 262 -27.73 13.64 -14.20
CA ASN A 262 -28.37 14.45 -15.23
C ASN A 262 -29.17 15.65 -14.69
N TYR A 263 -29.02 15.99 -13.40
CA TYR A 263 -29.74 17.12 -12.77
C TYR A 263 -31.27 17.09 -12.89
N ASN A 264 -31.89 15.90 -13.03
CA ASN A 264 -33.33 15.78 -13.29
C ASN A 264 -34.20 16.56 -12.28
N ALA A 265 -34.00 16.35 -10.98
CA ALA A 265 -34.75 17.03 -9.92
C ALA A 265 -34.40 18.52 -9.84
N HIS A 266 -33.14 18.84 -10.03
CA HIS A 266 -32.65 20.22 -10.01
C HIS A 266 -33.32 21.07 -11.10
N LEU A 267 -33.30 20.59 -12.34
CA LEU A 267 -33.86 21.30 -13.50
C LEU A 267 -35.38 21.41 -13.47
N ILE A 268 -36.11 20.49 -12.82
CA ILE A 268 -37.54 20.60 -12.67
C ILE A 268 -37.90 21.63 -11.61
N ALA A 269 -37.06 21.78 -10.58
CA ALA A 269 -37.26 22.78 -9.52
C ALA A 269 -36.88 24.20 -9.98
N TYR A 270 -35.72 24.34 -10.62
CA TYR A 270 -35.18 25.62 -11.12
C TYR A 270 -34.64 25.43 -12.53
N PRO A 271 -35.48 25.50 -13.59
CA PRO A 271 -35.10 25.11 -14.95
C PRO A 271 -34.10 26.05 -15.61
N ASP A 272 -34.04 27.30 -15.22
CA ASP A 272 -33.15 28.31 -15.81
C ASP A 272 -31.85 28.51 -15.04
N PHE A 273 -31.59 27.68 -14.00
CA PHE A 273 -30.38 27.79 -13.17
C PHE A 273 -29.28 26.91 -13.72
N ASP A 274 -28.04 27.44 -13.77
CA ASP A 274 -26.86 26.69 -14.23
C ASP A 274 -26.33 25.74 -13.12
N TRP A 275 -26.97 24.59 -13.02
CA TRP A 275 -26.62 23.58 -12.01
C TRP A 275 -25.25 22.96 -12.21
N GLU A 276 -24.73 22.88 -13.44
CA GLU A 276 -23.39 22.31 -13.69
C GLU A 276 -22.31 23.26 -13.16
N ALA A 277 -22.35 24.53 -13.51
CA ALA A 277 -21.44 25.54 -12.99
C ALA A 277 -21.52 25.66 -11.47
N PHE A 278 -22.74 25.59 -10.92
CA PHE A 278 -22.96 25.62 -9.47
C PHE A 278 -22.36 24.43 -8.76
N SER A 279 -22.64 23.21 -9.20
CA SER A 279 -22.10 21.98 -8.61
C SER A 279 -20.58 21.92 -8.69
N LYS A 280 -20.03 22.34 -9.84
CA LYS A 280 -18.58 22.45 -10.02
C LYS A 280 -17.97 23.39 -8.97
N LYS A 281 -18.56 24.57 -8.78
CA LYS A 281 -18.11 25.54 -7.77
C LYS A 281 -18.15 24.97 -6.36
N VAL A 282 -19.20 24.24 -6.00
CA VAL A 282 -19.30 23.61 -4.67
C VAL A 282 -18.21 22.55 -4.49
N VAL A 283 -18.05 21.67 -5.45
CA VAL A 283 -17.06 20.58 -5.38
C VAL A 283 -15.62 21.10 -5.35
N GLU A 284 -15.30 22.05 -6.23
CA GLU A 284 -13.91 22.50 -6.40
C GLU A 284 -13.51 23.57 -5.37
N GLU A 285 -14.35 24.61 -5.18
CA GLU A 285 -13.96 25.75 -4.34
C GLU A 285 -14.28 25.54 -2.86
N ARG A 286 -15.35 24.79 -2.51
CA ARG A 286 -15.75 24.58 -1.11
C ARG A 286 -15.26 23.26 -0.53
N LEU A 287 -15.22 22.20 -1.33
CA LEU A 287 -14.88 20.87 -0.89
C LEU A 287 -13.46 20.45 -1.31
N GLY A 288 -12.86 21.12 -2.31
CA GLY A 288 -11.46 20.91 -2.72
C GLY A 288 -11.22 19.67 -3.56
N ALA A 289 -12.26 18.95 -4.00
CA ALA A 289 -12.17 17.84 -4.93
C ALA A 289 -12.27 18.34 -6.38
N VAL A 290 -12.07 17.47 -7.37
CA VAL A 290 -12.24 17.78 -8.78
C VAL A 290 -13.64 17.35 -9.22
N PHE A 291 -14.39 18.23 -9.86
CA PHE A 291 -15.75 17.93 -10.32
C PHE A 291 -15.74 16.99 -11.53
N ASN A 292 -16.47 15.87 -11.44
CA ASN A 292 -16.72 14.99 -12.58
C ASN A 292 -18.06 15.32 -13.23
N THR A 293 -18.04 15.79 -14.47
CA THR A 293 -19.24 16.22 -15.22
C THR A 293 -20.06 15.04 -15.75
N HIS A 294 -19.43 13.90 -16.03
CA HIS A 294 -20.05 12.74 -16.67
C HIS A 294 -20.09 11.55 -15.72
N THR A 295 -21.18 11.45 -14.96
CA THR A 295 -21.37 10.41 -13.95
C THR A 295 -22.71 9.68 -14.18
N ILE A 296 -22.94 8.67 -13.37
CA ILE A 296 -24.22 7.97 -13.24
C ILE A 296 -24.78 8.27 -11.85
N GLN A 297 -25.44 7.34 -11.16
CA GLN A 297 -25.78 7.58 -9.77
C GLN A 297 -24.52 7.72 -8.90
N ILE A 298 -23.46 7.00 -9.26
CA ILE A 298 -22.13 7.12 -8.64
C ILE A 298 -21.16 7.92 -9.53
N GLU A 299 -20.11 8.44 -8.93
CA GLU A 299 -18.84 8.70 -9.60
C GLU A 299 -18.22 7.30 -9.94
N PRO A 300 -17.79 7.01 -11.19
CA PRO A 300 -17.43 5.64 -11.60
C PRO A 300 -16.23 5.01 -10.89
N HIS A 301 -15.55 5.72 -10.01
CA HIS A 301 -14.45 5.24 -9.17
C HIS A 301 -13.14 4.90 -9.91
N ASP A 302 -12.98 5.27 -11.17
CA ASP A 302 -11.75 5.05 -11.92
C ASP A 302 -10.54 5.74 -11.25
N TYR A 303 -10.74 6.95 -10.71
CA TYR A 303 -9.70 7.66 -9.97
C TYR A 303 -9.27 6.94 -8.68
N MET A 304 -10.21 6.24 -8.04
CA MET A 304 -9.88 5.42 -6.86
C MET A 304 -8.99 4.25 -7.27
N ALA A 305 -9.31 3.59 -8.40
CA ALA A 305 -8.49 2.52 -8.93
C ALA A 305 -7.07 3.01 -9.26
N GLU A 306 -6.95 4.17 -9.92
CA GLU A 306 -5.65 4.80 -10.19
C GLU A 306 -4.87 5.06 -8.90
N LEU A 307 -5.49 5.70 -7.89
CA LEU A 307 -4.86 5.97 -6.61
C LEU A 307 -4.38 4.68 -5.93
N PHE A 308 -5.21 3.66 -5.88
CA PHE A 308 -4.87 2.40 -5.20
C PHE A 308 -3.77 1.63 -5.91
N GLN A 309 -3.73 1.64 -7.24
CA GLN A 309 -2.66 1.04 -8.04
C GLN A 309 -1.31 1.75 -7.82
N GLU A 310 -1.32 3.07 -7.69
CA GLU A 310 -0.09 3.81 -7.37
C GLU A 310 0.40 3.54 -5.94
N ILE A 311 -0.50 3.40 -4.97
CA ILE A 311 -0.14 3.00 -3.59
C ILE A 311 0.39 1.56 -3.59
N GLU A 312 -0.24 0.64 -4.32
CA GLU A 312 0.21 -0.74 -4.48
C GLU A 312 1.62 -0.81 -5.09
N ARG A 313 1.91 0.04 -6.08
CA ARG A 313 3.24 0.16 -6.68
C ARG A 313 4.28 0.67 -5.66
N ALA A 314 3.94 1.65 -4.83
CA ALA A 314 4.81 2.13 -3.76
C ALA A 314 5.11 1.01 -2.76
N ASN A 315 4.09 0.31 -2.29
CA ASN A 315 4.24 -0.85 -1.40
C ASN A 315 5.11 -1.95 -2.01
N THR A 316 4.96 -2.21 -3.31
CA THR A 316 5.76 -3.22 -4.03
C THR A 316 7.24 -2.86 -4.09
N ILE A 317 7.57 -1.57 -4.27
CA ILE A 317 8.96 -1.09 -4.21
C ILE A 317 9.55 -1.33 -2.81
N LEU A 318 8.76 -1.09 -1.76
CA LEU A 318 9.22 -1.30 -0.39
C LEU A 318 9.33 -2.78 -0.02
N ILE A 319 8.45 -3.64 -0.51
CA ILE A 319 8.56 -5.11 -0.37
C ILE A 319 9.85 -5.63 -1.03
N ASP A 320 10.17 -5.16 -2.23
CA ASP A 320 11.42 -5.48 -2.94
C ASP A 320 12.64 -5.07 -2.10
N PHE A 321 12.59 -3.87 -1.56
CA PHE A 321 13.64 -3.35 -0.66
C PHE A 321 13.75 -4.14 0.65
N ASP A 322 12.64 -4.48 1.29
CA ASP A 322 12.62 -5.30 2.51
C ASP A 322 13.34 -6.64 2.31
N ARG A 323 13.12 -7.28 1.15
CA ARG A 323 13.74 -8.56 0.77
C ARG A 323 15.23 -8.42 0.53
N ASP A 324 15.66 -7.36 -0.13
CA ASP A 324 17.08 -7.10 -0.38
C ASP A 324 17.81 -6.83 0.94
N VAL A 325 17.28 -6.00 1.82
CA VAL A 325 17.85 -5.73 3.14
C VAL A 325 17.90 -7.01 3.99
N TRP A 326 16.85 -7.82 3.98
CA TRP A 326 16.82 -9.13 4.62
C TRP A 326 17.96 -10.02 4.09
N GLY A 327 18.16 -10.05 2.77
CA GLY A 327 19.25 -10.77 2.11
C GLY A 327 20.63 -10.27 2.56
N TYR A 328 20.84 -8.96 2.59
CA TYR A 328 22.09 -8.35 3.04
C TYR A 328 22.37 -8.60 4.54
N ILE A 329 21.34 -8.65 5.39
CA ILE A 329 21.48 -9.05 6.80
C ILE A 329 21.92 -10.53 6.88
N SER A 330 21.35 -11.42 6.06
CA SER A 330 21.69 -12.84 6.04
C SER A 330 23.15 -13.10 5.60
N MET A 331 23.69 -12.22 4.75
CA MET A 331 25.10 -12.23 4.32
C MET A 331 26.04 -11.49 5.30
N HIS A 332 25.52 -10.98 6.41
CA HIS A 332 26.24 -10.15 7.38
C HIS A 332 26.79 -8.82 6.82
N PHE A 333 26.27 -8.34 5.69
CA PHE A 333 26.59 -7.01 5.16
C PHE A 333 26.00 -5.89 6.02
N PHE A 334 24.84 -6.17 6.61
CA PHE A 334 24.25 -5.33 7.65
C PHE A 334 24.14 -6.05 8.99
N ARG A 335 24.22 -5.25 10.05
CA ARG A 335 23.90 -5.63 11.42
C ARG A 335 22.70 -4.81 11.90
N GLN A 336 22.00 -5.31 12.89
CA GLN A 336 20.91 -4.61 13.54
C GLN A 336 21.34 -4.19 14.94
N LYS A 337 21.13 -2.91 15.28
CA LYS A 337 21.32 -2.40 16.65
C LYS A 337 20.33 -3.12 17.56
N LEU A 338 20.86 -3.68 18.64
CA LEU A 338 20.03 -4.21 19.72
C LEU A 338 19.52 -3.04 20.57
N LYS A 339 18.24 -3.04 20.85
CA LYS A 339 17.67 -2.14 21.84
C LYS A 339 17.72 -2.83 23.19
N GLU A 340 18.14 -2.11 24.23
CA GLU A 340 18.22 -2.65 25.59
C GLU A 340 16.86 -3.25 26.00
N GLY A 341 16.89 -4.51 26.45
CA GLY A 341 15.68 -5.26 26.84
C GLY A 341 14.98 -5.99 25.70
N GLU A 342 15.37 -5.85 24.43
CA GLU A 342 14.82 -6.65 23.32
C GLU A 342 15.44 -8.07 23.31
N VAL A 343 14.58 -9.08 23.13
CA VAL A 343 14.97 -10.48 22.96
C VAL A 343 14.95 -10.79 21.47
N GLY A 344 16.11 -11.00 20.85
CA GLY A 344 16.25 -11.27 19.40
C GLY A 344 15.72 -12.64 18.96
N SER A 345 15.75 -13.63 19.85
CA SER A 345 15.22 -14.98 19.63
C SER A 345 14.86 -15.62 20.97
N SER A 346 13.75 -16.35 21.03
CA SER A 346 13.30 -17.06 22.22
C SER A 346 14.22 -18.24 22.63
N THR A 347 15.01 -18.77 21.69
CA THR A 347 15.80 -19.99 21.87
C THR A 347 17.30 -19.79 21.70
N MET A 348 17.73 -18.86 20.83
CA MET A 348 19.13 -18.62 20.50
C MET A 348 19.51 -17.17 20.81
N PRO A 349 20.14 -16.88 21.95
CA PRO A 349 20.39 -15.50 22.40
C PRO A 349 21.25 -14.66 21.45
N HIS A 350 22.11 -15.30 20.63
CA HIS A 350 22.97 -14.62 19.67
C HIS A 350 22.27 -14.24 18.34
N LYS A 351 21.04 -14.75 18.13
CA LYS A 351 20.29 -14.58 16.86
C LYS A 351 19.42 -13.33 16.90
N VAL A 352 19.73 -12.35 16.07
CA VAL A 352 18.95 -11.12 15.90
C VAL A 352 18.20 -11.21 14.57
N ASN A 353 16.91 -11.54 14.64
CA ASN A 353 16.08 -11.69 13.45
C ASN A 353 15.70 -10.32 12.85
N PRO A 354 15.65 -10.18 11.51
CA PRO A 354 15.23 -8.96 10.84
C PRO A 354 13.69 -8.78 10.82
N ILE A 355 13.04 -8.96 11.99
CA ILE A 355 11.58 -9.04 12.14
C ILE A 355 10.85 -7.77 11.70
N ASP A 356 11.49 -6.61 11.72
CA ASP A 356 10.87 -5.37 11.28
C ASP A 356 10.69 -5.36 9.76
N PHE A 357 11.64 -5.87 8.98
CA PHE A 357 11.54 -6.01 7.51
C PHE A 357 10.54 -7.11 7.12
N GLU A 358 10.52 -8.24 7.82
CA GLU A 358 9.53 -9.31 7.63
C GLU A 358 8.10 -8.83 7.94
N ASN A 359 7.93 -8.03 9.00
CA ASN A 359 6.65 -7.44 9.37
C ASN A 359 6.19 -6.40 8.34
N SER A 360 7.12 -5.60 7.79
CA SER A 360 6.85 -4.67 6.70
C SER A 360 6.36 -5.41 5.46
N GLU A 361 7.14 -6.35 4.94
CA GLU A 361 6.79 -7.18 3.78
C GLU A 361 5.40 -7.82 3.93
N GLY A 362 5.14 -8.46 5.07
CA GLY A 362 3.87 -9.15 5.31
C GLY A 362 2.66 -8.22 5.32
N ASN A 363 2.74 -7.06 5.98
CA ASN A 363 1.63 -6.11 6.03
C ASN A 363 1.45 -5.34 4.71
N LEU A 364 2.52 -4.98 4.00
CA LEU A 364 2.42 -4.38 2.67
C LEU A 364 1.81 -5.35 1.66
N GLY A 365 2.09 -6.65 1.77
CA GLY A 365 1.44 -7.68 0.97
C GLY A 365 -0.08 -7.75 1.22
N LEU A 366 -0.52 -7.66 2.49
CA LEU A 366 -1.94 -7.58 2.85
C LEU A 366 -2.59 -6.29 2.34
N ALA A 367 -1.89 -5.15 2.46
CA ALA A 367 -2.36 -3.88 1.91
C ALA A 367 -2.61 -4.00 0.41
N ASN A 368 -1.65 -4.55 -0.36
CA ASN A 368 -1.76 -4.74 -1.80
C ASN A 368 -2.92 -5.66 -2.19
N ALA A 369 -3.18 -6.73 -1.41
CA ALA A 369 -4.32 -7.61 -1.68
C ALA A 369 -5.67 -6.87 -1.57
N VAL A 370 -5.81 -5.96 -0.59
CA VAL A 370 -7.03 -5.15 -0.43
C VAL A 370 -7.09 -4.04 -1.48
N LEU A 371 -5.99 -3.32 -1.71
CA LEU A 371 -5.90 -2.25 -2.73
C LEU A 371 -6.21 -2.79 -4.13
N GLY A 372 -5.59 -3.92 -4.52
CA GLY A 372 -5.83 -4.56 -5.81
C GLY A 372 -7.28 -5.03 -5.99
N HIS A 373 -7.92 -5.56 -4.92
CA HIS A 373 -9.34 -5.88 -4.96
C HIS A 373 -10.21 -4.63 -5.15
N LEU A 374 -9.95 -3.55 -4.40
CA LEU A 374 -10.67 -2.29 -4.53
C LEU A 374 -10.50 -1.69 -5.92
N ALA A 375 -9.27 -1.63 -6.44
CA ALA A 375 -8.97 -1.11 -7.77
C ALA A 375 -9.66 -1.91 -8.88
N GLY A 376 -9.71 -3.23 -8.77
CA GLY A 376 -10.36 -4.09 -9.75
C GLY A 376 -11.90 -4.14 -9.64
N LYS A 377 -12.46 -3.88 -8.44
CA LYS A 377 -13.90 -4.00 -8.19
C LYS A 377 -14.66 -2.70 -8.36
N LEU A 378 -14.14 -1.56 -7.85
CA LEU A 378 -14.89 -0.32 -7.76
C LEU A 378 -15.33 0.26 -9.11
N PRO A 379 -14.53 0.19 -10.20
CA PRO A 379 -14.98 0.64 -11.52
C PRO A 379 -16.08 -0.22 -12.14
N ILE A 380 -16.41 -1.36 -11.53
CA ILE A 380 -17.44 -2.27 -12.06
C ILE A 380 -18.73 -2.09 -11.27
N SER A 381 -19.76 -1.57 -11.92
CA SER A 381 -21.12 -1.45 -11.40
C SER A 381 -22.14 -1.90 -12.44
N ARG A 382 -23.32 -2.39 -12.00
CA ARG A 382 -24.40 -2.76 -12.90
C ARG A 382 -25.19 -1.52 -13.27
N TRP A 383 -25.32 -1.27 -14.57
CA TRP A 383 -26.05 -0.12 -15.12
C TRP A 383 -25.63 1.20 -14.46
N GLN A 384 -26.55 1.94 -13.87
CA GLN A 384 -26.26 3.22 -13.25
C GLN A 384 -25.75 3.10 -11.82
N ARG A 385 -25.99 1.99 -11.15
CA ARG A 385 -25.41 1.57 -9.87
C ARG A 385 -25.94 0.23 -9.40
N ASP A 386 -25.10 -0.55 -8.70
CA ASP A 386 -25.49 -1.57 -7.73
C ASP A 386 -24.86 -1.27 -6.34
N LEU A 387 -25.29 -1.97 -5.29
CA LEU A 387 -24.86 -1.68 -3.91
C LEU A 387 -23.48 -2.30 -3.56
N THR A 388 -22.81 -3.03 -4.46
CA THR A 388 -21.57 -3.73 -4.12
C THR A 388 -20.40 -2.80 -3.86
N ASP A 389 -20.41 -1.58 -4.42
CA ASP A 389 -19.46 -0.52 -4.13
C ASP A 389 -19.47 -0.14 -2.65
N SER A 390 -20.65 0.15 -2.09
CA SER A 390 -20.82 0.53 -0.68
C SER A 390 -20.27 -0.53 0.28
N THR A 391 -20.41 -1.82 -0.05
CA THR A 391 -19.89 -2.92 0.75
C THR A 391 -18.36 -2.90 0.80
N VAL A 392 -17.69 -2.71 -0.33
CA VAL A 392 -16.22 -2.78 -0.39
C VAL A 392 -15.55 -1.48 0.04
N LEU A 393 -16.16 -0.32 -0.18
CA LEU A 393 -15.65 1.00 0.24
C LEU A 393 -15.48 1.11 1.77
N ARG A 394 -16.20 0.32 2.56
CA ARG A 394 -15.99 0.25 4.02
C ARG A 394 -14.62 -0.31 4.42
N ASN A 395 -13.87 -0.87 3.46
CA ASN A 395 -12.51 -1.40 3.67
C ASN A 395 -11.39 -0.41 3.26
N LEU A 396 -11.71 0.84 2.90
CA LEU A 396 -10.70 1.86 2.58
C LEU A 396 -9.66 1.98 3.70
N GLY A 397 -10.11 2.16 4.94
CA GLY A 397 -9.24 2.26 6.10
C GLY A 397 -8.41 0.99 6.38
N VAL A 398 -8.88 -0.18 5.95
CA VAL A 398 -8.14 -1.45 6.10
C VAL A 398 -6.91 -1.46 5.20
N ALA A 399 -7.03 -1.05 3.93
CA ALA A 399 -5.93 -0.98 2.99
C ALA A 399 -4.83 0.00 3.45
N PHE A 400 -5.24 1.22 3.82
CA PHE A 400 -4.35 2.23 4.38
C PHE A 400 -3.73 1.79 5.72
N GLY A 401 -4.52 1.13 6.58
CA GLY A 401 -4.06 0.62 7.87
C GLY A 401 -2.92 -0.38 7.73
N TYR A 402 -3.04 -1.38 6.87
CA TYR A 402 -1.95 -2.32 6.61
C TYR A 402 -0.71 -1.63 6.01
N SER A 403 -0.88 -0.65 5.12
CA SER A 403 0.24 0.16 4.61
C SER A 403 0.96 0.88 5.76
N PHE A 404 0.23 1.53 6.66
CA PHE A 404 0.80 2.24 7.82
C PHE A 404 1.53 1.30 8.79
N VAL A 405 1.01 0.09 9.01
CA VAL A 405 1.70 -0.93 9.83
C VAL A 405 3.01 -1.35 9.17
N GLY A 406 3.00 -1.61 7.85
CA GLY A 406 4.20 -1.93 7.08
C GLY A 406 5.23 -0.80 7.13
N TYR A 407 4.83 0.43 6.84
CA TYR A 407 5.70 1.61 6.88
C TYR A 407 6.31 1.83 8.27
N SER A 408 5.51 1.66 9.34
CA SER A 408 5.99 1.79 10.71
C SER A 408 7.02 0.70 11.05
N ALA A 409 6.86 -0.50 10.52
CA ALA A 409 7.81 -1.58 10.71
C ALA A 409 9.12 -1.29 9.95
N LEU A 410 9.03 -0.88 8.69
CA LEU A 410 10.19 -0.50 7.87
C LEU A 410 10.98 0.65 8.51
N GLU A 411 10.30 1.70 8.97
CA GLU A 411 10.95 2.82 9.67
C GLU A 411 11.76 2.35 10.89
N ARG A 412 11.19 1.44 11.70
CA ARG A 412 11.90 0.86 12.85
C ARG A 412 13.11 0.03 12.42
N GLY A 413 12.95 -0.80 11.37
CA GLY A 413 14.02 -1.61 10.80
C GLY A 413 15.18 -0.76 10.30
N LEU A 414 14.90 0.27 9.52
CA LEU A 414 15.88 1.24 9.03
C LEU A 414 16.64 1.92 10.18
N GLY A 415 15.93 2.32 11.24
CA GLY A 415 16.56 2.95 12.42
C GLY A 415 17.53 2.04 13.19
N LYS A 416 17.44 0.72 12.99
CA LYS A 416 18.36 -0.27 13.60
C LYS A 416 19.52 -0.67 12.69
N LEU A 417 19.49 -0.33 11.41
CA LEU A 417 20.41 -0.82 10.38
C LEU A 417 21.80 -0.21 10.53
N GLN A 418 22.84 -1.06 10.43
CA GLN A 418 24.25 -0.66 10.44
C GLN A 418 25.02 -1.45 9.39
N VAL A 419 25.81 -0.76 8.57
CA VAL A 419 26.71 -1.40 7.60
C VAL A 419 27.84 -2.12 8.33
N ASN A 420 28.17 -3.32 7.87
CA ASN A 420 29.33 -4.11 8.32
C ASN A 420 30.44 -4.04 7.27
N GLU A 421 31.13 -2.92 7.20
CA GLU A 421 32.17 -2.66 6.21
C GLU A 421 33.27 -3.74 6.21
N THR A 422 33.62 -4.30 7.36
CA THR A 422 34.61 -5.38 7.48
C THR A 422 34.20 -6.62 6.68
N GLN A 423 32.93 -7.03 6.79
CA GLN A 423 32.44 -8.20 6.07
C GLN A 423 32.33 -7.93 4.57
N ILE A 424 31.86 -6.76 4.20
CA ILE A 424 31.76 -6.32 2.79
C ILE A 424 33.13 -6.27 2.14
N ALA A 425 34.14 -5.72 2.82
CA ALA A 425 35.52 -5.66 2.34
C ALA A 425 36.13 -7.08 2.16
N ALA A 426 35.88 -7.98 3.11
CA ALA A 426 36.34 -9.37 3.02
C ALA A 426 35.67 -10.14 1.84
N ASP A 427 34.38 -9.90 1.59
CA ASP A 427 33.66 -10.51 0.46
C ASP A 427 34.22 -10.01 -0.89
N LEU A 428 34.52 -8.70 -0.99
CA LEU A 428 35.17 -8.12 -2.17
C LEU A 428 36.57 -8.68 -2.41
N ASP A 429 37.40 -8.77 -1.37
CA ASP A 429 38.78 -9.25 -1.49
C ASP A 429 38.89 -10.75 -1.87
N ALA A 430 37.84 -11.51 -1.59
CA ALA A 430 37.74 -12.90 -2.00
C ALA A 430 37.31 -13.09 -3.47
N ALA A 431 36.83 -12.03 -4.17
CA ALA A 431 36.15 -12.15 -5.47
C ALA A 431 36.90 -11.47 -6.63
N TRP A 432 38.18 -11.79 -6.79
CA TRP A 432 39.02 -11.22 -7.87
C TRP A 432 38.56 -11.57 -9.29
N GLU A 433 37.80 -12.64 -9.46
CA GLU A 433 37.21 -13.06 -10.74
C GLU A 433 36.28 -12.03 -11.37
N VAL A 434 35.68 -11.10 -10.59
CA VAL A 434 34.81 -10.07 -11.10
C VAL A 434 35.54 -9.06 -12.01
N LEU A 435 36.87 -8.97 -11.88
CA LEU A 435 37.70 -8.12 -12.73
C LEU A 435 37.87 -8.69 -14.14
N ALA A 436 37.51 -9.96 -14.39
CA ALA A 436 37.53 -10.54 -15.72
C ALA A 436 36.69 -9.76 -16.72
N GLU A 437 35.60 -9.13 -16.30
CA GLU A 437 34.75 -8.26 -17.12
C GLU A 437 35.54 -7.02 -17.61
N ALA A 438 36.22 -6.33 -16.70
CA ALA A 438 37.02 -5.15 -17.02
C ALA A 438 38.17 -5.51 -17.96
N VAL A 439 38.86 -6.59 -17.67
CA VAL A 439 40.02 -7.09 -18.49
C VAL A 439 39.50 -7.44 -19.88
N GLN A 440 38.44 -8.21 -20.02
CA GLN A 440 37.85 -8.58 -21.30
C GLN A 440 37.46 -7.34 -22.13
N THR A 441 36.84 -6.37 -21.48
CA THR A 441 36.39 -5.15 -22.14
C THR A 441 37.61 -4.33 -22.72
N VAL A 442 38.67 -4.22 -21.96
CA VAL A 442 39.91 -3.57 -22.41
C VAL A 442 40.58 -4.38 -23.51
N MET A 443 40.65 -5.70 -23.43
CA MET A 443 41.15 -6.57 -24.47
C MET A 443 40.42 -6.37 -25.79
N ARG A 444 39.07 -6.31 -25.75
CA ARG A 444 38.23 -6.02 -26.93
C ARG A 444 38.55 -4.66 -27.53
N ARG A 445 38.72 -3.61 -26.72
CA ARG A 445 39.04 -2.27 -27.15
C ARG A 445 40.32 -2.24 -27.99
N TYR A 446 41.30 -3.05 -27.62
CA TYR A 446 42.62 -3.06 -28.30
C TYR A 446 42.79 -4.23 -29.27
N GLY A 447 41.70 -4.92 -29.66
CA GLY A 447 41.71 -5.94 -30.71
C GLY A 447 42.41 -7.23 -30.35
N VAL A 448 42.58 -7.52 -29.06
CA VAL A 448 43.15 -8.80 -28.60
C VAL A 448 42.23 -9.94 -29.03
N PRO A 449 42.71 -10.98 -29.73
CA PRO A 449 41.85 -12.06 -30.24
C PRO A 449 41.31 -12.93 -29.12
N HIS A 450 40.08 -13.41 -29.26
CA HIS A 450 39.42 -14.36 -28.38
C HIS A 450 39.45 -14.00 -26.86
N PRO A 451 39.12 -12.77 -26.46
CA PRO A 451 39.31 -12.31 -25.08
C PRO A 451 38.51 -13.13 -24.06
N TYR A 452 37.27 -13.52 -24.40
CA TYR A 452 36.43 -14.34 -23.53
C TYR A 452 37.02 -15.74 -23.31
N GLU A 453 37.48 -16.40 -24.38
CA GLU A 453 38.08 -17.74 -24.36
C GLU A 453 39.37 -17.77 -23.55
N GLN A 454 40.20 -16.73 -23.67
CA GLN A 454 41.43 -16.59 -22.89
C GLN A 454 41.14 -16.51 -21.39
N LEU A 455 40.18 -15.65 -20.98
CA LEU A 455 39.77 -15.51 -19.58
C LEU A 455 39.05 -16.75 -19.06
N LYS A 456 38.22 -17.40 -19.87
CA LYS A 456 37.57 -18.67 -19.53
C LYS A 456 38.57 -19.78 -19.29
N ALA A 457 39.68 -19.79 -20.02
CA ALA A 457 40.78 -20.76 -19.78
C ALA A 457 41.45 -20.52 -18.41
N LEU A 458 41.59 -19.22 -18.02
CA LEU A 458 42.13 -18.84 -16.72
C LEU A 458 41.22 -19.29 -15.56
N THR A 459 39.89 -19.21 -15.71
CA THR A 459 38.92 -19.63 -14.68
C THR A 459 38.86 -21.14 -14.47
N ARG A 460 39.26 -21.95 -15.45
CA ARG A 460 39.22 -23.39 -15.39
C ARG A 460 40.48 -24.02 -14.77
N GLY A 461 41.46 -23.22 -14.34
CA GLY A 461 42.61 -23.66 -13.55
C GLY A 461 42.21 -24.16 -12.17
N LYS A 462 43.06 -24.99 -11.52
CA LYS A 462 42.79 -25.59 -10.22
C LYS A 462 42.57 -24.55 -9.08
N ASP A 463 43.15 -23.36 -9.21
CA ASP A 463 43.17 -22.32 -8.17
C ASP A 463 42.21 -21.16 -8.45
N GLY A 464 41.42 -21.20 -9.54
CA GLY A 464 40.52 -20.13 -9.93
C GLY A 464 41.22 -18.81 -10.29
N ILE A 465 40.47 -17.72 -10.39
CA ILE A 465 41.00 -16.34 -10.55
C ILE A 465 41.22 -15.76 -9.15
N ASN A 466 42.47 -15.44 -8.83
CA ASN A 466 42.86 -14.68 -7.66
C ASN A 466 43.73 -13.47 -8.08
N GLN A 467 44.15 -12.64 -7.13
CA GLN A 467 44.95 -11.46 -7.39
C GLN A 467 46.22 -11.74 -8.20
N GLU A 468 46.93 -12.79 -7.87
CA GLU A 468 48.21 -13.17 -8.53
C GLU A 468 47.96 -13.61 -9.97
N THR A 469 47.00 -14.52 -10.18
CA THR A 469 46.71 -15.10 -11.49
C THR A 469 46.17 -14.02 -12.47
N ILE A 470 45.30 -13.11 -12.04
CA ILE A 470 44.78 -12.06 -12.90
C ILE A 470 45.82 -10.99 -13.22
N ARG A 471 46.69 -10.63 -12.27
CA ARG A 471 47.78 -9.68 -12.50
C ARG A 471 48.84 -10.27 -13.44
N SER A 472 49.21 -11.55 -13.28
CA SER A 472 50.10 -12.25 -14.20
C SER A 472 49.53 -12.27 -15.61
N PHE A 473 48.24 -12.55 -15.76
CA PHE A 473 47.56 -12.53 -17.05
C PHE A 473 47.60 -11.13 -17.69
N ILE A 474 47.27 -10.08 -16.93
CA ILE A 474 47.30 -8.69 -17.40
C ILE A 474 48.73 -8.29 -17.85
N ALA A 475 49.77 -8.70 -17.13
CA ALA A 475 51.14 -8.40 -17.46
C ALA A 475 51.53 -8.97 -18.84
N GLY A 476 51.01 -10.15 -19.21
CA GLY A 476 51.24 -10.82 -20.50
C GLY A 476 50.44 -10.26 -21.68
N LEU A 477 49.48 -9.36 -21.48
CA LEU A 477 48.63 -8.81 -22.55
C LEU A 477 49.43 -7.87 -23.47
N ASP A 478 49.20 -7.97 -24.78
CA ASP A 478 49.71 -7.00 -25.79
C ASP A 478 48.69 -5.86 -25.94
N ILE A 479 48.78 -4.91 -25.03
CA ILE A 479 47.95 -3.66 -25.01
C ILE A 479 48.82 -2.48 -24.62
N PRO A 480 48.37 -1.23 -24.88
CA PRO A 480 49.13 -0.01 -24.52
C PRO A 480 49.46 0.03 -23.01
N ALA A 481 50.67 0.53 -22.70
CA ALA A 481 51.22 0.56 -21.36
C ALA A 481 50.33 1.29 -20.36
N ASP A 482 49.68 2.39 -20.77
CA ASP A 482 48.70 3.11 -19.91
C ASP A 482 47.45 2.28 -19.61
N ALA A 483 46.93 1.51 -20.56
CA ALA A 483 45.79 0.61 -20.35
C ALA A 483 46.18 -0.54 -19.44
N LYS A 484 47.38 -1.12 -19.63
CA LYS A 484 47.92 -2.15 -18.75
C LYS A 484 48.09 -1.64 -17.31
N ALA A 485 48.63 -0.44 -17.13
CA ALA A 485 48.80 0.18 -15.83
C ALA A 485 47.45 0.38 -15.10
N ARG A 486 46.42 0.85 -15.82
CA ARG A 486 45.05 0.97 -15.24
C ARG A 486 44.49 -0.37 -14.78
N LEU A 487 44.62 -1.42 -15.58
CA LEU A 487 44.18 -2.78 -15.18
C LEU A 487 44.96 -3.34 -14.00
N MET A 488 46.28 -3.09 -13.94
CA MET A 488 47.13 -3.55 -12.82
C MET A 488 46.83 -2.86 -11.50
N ALA A 489 46.33 -1.60 -11.56
CA ALA A 489 45.90 -0.86 -10.37
C ALA A 489 44.49 -1.24 -9.88
N LEU A 490 43.72 -1.93 -10.70
CA LEU A 490 42.33 -2.28 -10.41
C LEU A 490 42.24 -3.34 -9.31
N THR A 491 41.28 -3.15 -8.41
CA THR A 491 40.88 -4.14 -7.40
C THR A 491 39.36 -4.30 -7.44
N PRO A 492 38.78 -5.37 -6.89
CA PRO A 492 37.32 -5.45 -6.78
C PRO A 492 36.71 -4.25 -6.08
N ALA A 493 37.34 -3.72 -5.04
CA ALA A 493 36.86 -2.55 -4.31
C ALA A 493 36.94 -1.22 -5.09
N THR A 494 37.77 -1.12 -6.11
CA THR A 494 37.92 0.08 -6.94
C THR A 494 37.18 -0.02 -8.28
N TYR A 495 36.63 -1.18 -8.60
CA TYR A 495 35.83 -1.44 -9.82
C TYR A 495 34.35 -1.16 -9.60
N ILE A 496 33.99 0.02 -9.16
CA ILE A 496 32.62 0.40 -8.76
C ILE A 496 31.92 1.36 -9.74
N GLY A 497 32.58 1.76 -10.82
CA GLY A 497 32.04 2.67 -11.81
C GLY A 497 31.93 4.12 -11.27
N LYS A 498 30.74 4.71 -11.39
CA LYS A 498 30.40 6.06 -10.91
C LYS A 498 29.35 5.97 -9.82
#